data_800ba2a8459b44428e24457e325c2e58
#
_entry.id   800ba2a8459b44428e24457e325c2e58
#
_cell.length_a   1.000
_cell.length_b   1.000
_cell.length_c   1.000
_cell.angle_alpha   90.00
_cell.angle_beta   90.00
_cell.angle_gamma   90.00
#
_symmetry.space_group_name_H-M   'P 1'
#
loop_
_entity.id
_entity.type
_entity.pdbx_description
1 polymer ?
#
loop_
_entity_poly.entity_id
_entity_poly.type
_entity_poly.pdbx_seq_one_letter_code
_entity_poly.pdbx_strand_id
1 'polypeptide(L)'
;LGLGLSAVDPLITGYAVVFFGALGLVLQRRLAGRATRLGRESAEVDIESYTAIQQAIASYREITVAGRRDLYVERIQKLRWRSAEIGAGFQFLGLIPKYVFEAALIVGAFGLAISQFLTKDVTAAVGIVAVFLVAGSRVMPALMRLQVTSLTIRQSEAPAQRATSLAVDLDSGHDGHP
;
A
#
# COMPACT_ATOMS: atom_id res chain seq x y z
N LEU A 1 -4.81 -14.19 -21.69
CA LEU A 1 -6.10 -14.18 -20.98
C LEU A 1 -7.07 -13.17 -21.60
N GLY A 2 -6.64 -11.93 -21.89
CA GLY A 2 -7.49 -10.93 -22.56
C GLY A 2 -7.96 -11.36 -23.96
N LEU A 3 -7.13 -12.07 -24.71
CA LEU A 3 -7.47 -12.61 -26.03
C LEU A 3 -8.53 -13.72 -25.97
N GLY A 4 -8.56 -14.53 -24.91
CA GLY A 4 -9.58 -15.58 -24.74
C GLY A 4 -10.96 -15.02 -24.34
N LEU A 5 -10.98 -13.95 -23.56
CA LEU A 5 -12.21 -13.30 -23.12
C LEU A 5 -12.84 -12.45 -24.25
N SER A 6 -12.03 -11.80 -25.08
CA SER A 6 -12.48 -11.01 -26.24
C SER A 6 -13.11 -11.89 -27.34
N ALA A 7 -12.77 -13.18 -27.37
CA ALA A 7 -13.37 -14.14 -28.30
C ALA A 7 -14.81 -14.57 -27.90
N VAL A 8 -15.19 -14.41 -26.63
CA VAL A 8 -16.52 -14.81 -26.13
C VAL A 8 -17.53 -13.66 -26.25
N ASP A 9 -17.16 -12.45 -25.83
CA ASP A 9 -17.99 -11.24 -26.02
C ASP A 9 -17.13 -9.97 -25.76
N PRO A 10 -16.80 -9.18 -26.79
CA PRO A 10 -15.93 -8.01 -26.63
C PRO A 10 -16.53 -6.91 -25.78
N LEU A 11 -17.86 -6.80 -25.71
CA LEU A 11 -18.57 -5.81 -24.89
C LEU A 11 -18.42 -6.11 -23.39
N ILE A 12 -18.54 -7.38 -23.01
CA ILE A 12 -18.42 -7.80 -21.59
C ILE A 12 -16.97 -7.63 -21.13
N THR A 13 -16.03 -7.97 -21.98
CA THR A 13 -14.60 -7.78 -21.70
C THR A 13 -14.26 -6.29 -21.53
N GLY A 14 -14.76 -5.44 -22.41
CA GLY A 14 -14.61 -3.99 -22.33
C GLY A 14 -15.19 -3.41 -21.02
N TYR A 15 -16.40 -3.83 -20.67
CA TYR A 15 -17.04 -3.44 -19.40
C TYR A 15 -16.23 -3.84 -18.18
N ALA A 16 -15.76 -5.09 -18.13
CA ALA A 16 -14.95 -5.58 -17.01
C ALA A 16 -13.61 -4.81 -16.86
N VAL A 17 -12.92 -4.57 -17.97
CA VAL A 17 -11.65 -3.82 -17.98
C VAL A 17 -11.87 -2.38 -17.53
N VAL A 18 -12.89 -1.69 -18.03
CA VAL A 18 -13.20 -0.32 -17.64
C VAL A 18 -13.63 -0.25 -16.18
N PHE A 19 -14.49 -1.17 -15.73
CA PHE A 19 -14.98 -1.21 -14.35
C PHE A 19 -13.83 -1.45 -13.35
N PHE A 20 -13.05 -2.51 -13.52
CA PHE A 20 -11.94 -2.80 -12.61
C PHE A 20 -10.79 -1.81 -12.76
N GLY A 21 -10.54 -1.29 -13.95
CA GLY A 21 -9.55 -0.26 -14.19
C GLY A 21 -9.90 1.06 -13.51
N ALA A 22 -11.13 1.53 -13.64
CA ALA A 22 -11.63 2.73 -12.98
C ALA A 22 -11.59 2.57 -11.45
N LEU A 23 -12.06 1.43 -10.94
CA LEU A 23 -12.01 1.12 -9.51
C LEU A 23 -10.58 1.13 -8.98
N GLY A 24 -9.64 0.49 -9.68
CA GLY A 24 -8.23 0.48 -9.32
C GLY A 24 -7.64 1.87 -9.29
N LEU A 25 -7.95 2.70 -10.27
CA LEU A 25 -7.46 4.07 -10.37
C LEU A 25 -8.02 4.98 -9.27
N VAL A 26 -9.30 4.86 -8.94
CA VAL A 26 -9.92 5.58 -7.82
C VAL A 26 -9.29 5.16 -6.50
N LEU A 27 -9.12 3.86 -6.29
CA LEU A 27 -8.53 3.31 -5.09
C LEU A 27 -7.06 3.77 -4.93
N GLN A 28 -6.28 3.70 -6.00
CA GLN A 28 -4.90 4.18 -6.00
C GLN A 28 -4.80 5.67 -5.64
N ARG A 29 -5.66 6.52 -6.21
CA ARG A 29 -5.69 7.95 -5.88
C ARG A 29 -6.05 8.21 -4.41
N ARG A 30 -7.02 7.46 -3.88
CA ARG A 30 -7.47 7.62 -2.49
C ARG A 30 -6.46 7.11 -1.47
N LEU A 31 -5.78 6.00 -1.75
CA LEU A 31 -4.81 5.40 -0.83
C LEU A 31 -3.43 6.04 -0.92
N ALA A 32 -3.04 6.57 -2.09
CA ALA A 32 -1.72 7.17 -2.31
C ALA A 32 -1.39 8.27 -1.30
N GLY A 33 -2.32 9.20 -1.04
CA GLY A 33 -2.12 10.29 -0.08
C GLY A 33 -1.90 9.80 1.35
N ARG A 34 -2.65 8.76 1.76
CA ARG A 34 -2.49 8.15 3.09
C ARG A 34 -1.18 7.40 3.22
N ALA A 35 -0.79 6.65 2.20
CA ALA A 35 0.48 5.92 2.19
C ALA A 35 1.68 6.86 2.28
N THR A 36 1.69 7.96 1.51
CA THR A 36 2.76 8.96 1.57
C THR A 36 2.84 9.63 2.94
N ARG A 37 1.69 9.95 3.56
CA ARG A 37 1.67 10.54 4.90
C ARG A 37 2.24 9.59 5.94
N LEU A 38 1.80 8.35 5.97
CA LEU A 38 2.33 7.33 6.89
C LEU A 38 3.82 7.10 6.65
N GLY A 39 4.28 7.13 5.39
CA GLY A 39 5.69 7.00 5.05
C GLY A 39 6.55 8.11 5.63
N ARG A 40 6.06 9.35 5.62
CA ARG A 40 6.76 10.48 6.26
C ARG A 40 6.78 10.35 7.78
N GLU A 41 5.65 10.02 8.39
CA GLU A 41 5.57 9.79 9.84
C GLU A 41 6.50 8.66 10.28
N SER A 42 6.58 7.56 9.52
CA SER A 42 7.52 6.46 9.79
C SER A 42 8.97 6.95 9.77
N ALA A 43 9.35 7.68 8.72
CA ALA A 43 10.72 8.20 8.58
C ALA A 43 11.10 9.17 9.72
N GLU A 44 10.16 9.98 10.19
CA GLU A 44 10.39 10.89 11.32
C GLU A 44 10.59 10.11 12.63
N VAL A 45 9.71 9.15 12.92
CA VAL A 45 9.81 8.32 14.12
C VAL A 45 11.07 7.45 14.13
N ASP A 46 11.49 6.95 12.96
CA ASP A 46 12.72 6.18 12.83
C ASP A 46 13.95 7.03 13.17
N ILE A 47 14.04 8.26 12.62
CA ILE A 47 15.14 9.19 12.93
C ILE A 47 15.15 9.56 14.41
N GLU A 48 13.97 9.87 14.99
CA GLU A 48 13.88 10.20 16.41
C GLU A 48 14.29 9.01 17.28
N SER A 49 13.93 7.78 16.87
CA SER A 49 14.32 6.55 17.55
C SER A 49 15.82 6.33 17.52
N TYR A 50 16.46 6.49 16.35
CA TYR A 50 17.91 6.38 16.22
C TYR A 50 18.63 7.43 17.07
N THR A 51 18.16 8.68 17.04
CA THR A 51 18.74 9.76 17.84
C THR A 51 18.60 9.49 19.35
N ALA A 52 17.44 9.03 19.78
CA ALA A 52 17.21 8.69 21.19
C ALA A 52 18.11 7.54 21.67
N ILE A 53 18.31 6.52 20.83
CA ILE A 53 19.20 5.40 21.12
C ILE A 53 20.67 5.88 21.17
N GLN A 54 21.12 6.67 20.20
CA GLN A 54 22.47 7.23 20.19
C GLN A 54 22.74 8.10 21.43
N GLN A 55 21.80 8.96 21.80
CA GLN A 55 21.90 9.77 23.03
C GLN A 55 21.97 8.90 24.26
N ALA A 56 21.14 7.85 24.37
CA ALA A 56 21.18 6.92 25.49
C ALA A 56 22.51 6.19 25.63
N ILE A 57 23.13 5.79 24.51
CA ILE A 57 24.44 5.14 24.50
C ILE A 57 25.54 6.14 24.87
N ALA A 58 25.54 7.35 24.28
CA ALA A 58 26.54 8.39 24.53
C ALA A 58 26.53 8.85 26.00
N SER A 59 25.35 8.99 26.59
CA SER A 59 25.17 9.44 27.99
C SER A 59 24.97 8.30 28.99
N TYR A 60 25.30 7.05 28.62
CA TYR A 60 24.99 5.88 29.47
C TYR A 60 25.57 5.99 30.89
N ARG A 61 26.81 6.48 31.03
CA ARG A 61 27.47 6.67 32.32
C ARG A 61 26.73 7.71 33.18
N GLU A 62 26.36 8.82 32.59
CA GLU A 62 25.66 9.93 33.27
C GLU A 62 24.23 9.54 33.68
N ILE A 63 23.52 8.83 32.79
CA ILE A 63 22.16 8.32 33.04
C ILE A 63 22.16 7.34 34.22
N THR A 64 23.19 6.47 34.28
CA THR A 64 23.32 5.47 35.34
C THR A 64 23.62 6.11 36.68
N VAL A 65 24.55 7.08 36.73
CA VAL A 65 24.92 7.80 37.95
C VAL A 65 23.77 8.69 38.46
N ALA A 66 23.04 9.33 37.54
CA ALA A 66 21.91 10.20 37.88
C ALA A 66 20.61 9.43 38.24
N GLY A 67 20.58 8.10 38.08
CA GLY A 67 19.41 7.28 38.31
C GLY A 67 18.21 7.54 37.40
N ARG A 68 18.46 8.15 36.21
CA ARG A 68 17.41 8.58 35.27
C ARG A 68 17.15 7.58 34.13
N ARG A 69 17.48 6.32 34.33
CA ARG A 69 17.31 5.26 33.33
C ARG A 69 15.86 5.13 32.85
N ASP A 70 14.92 5.28 33.77
CA ASP A 70 13.49 5.07 33.47
C ASP A 70 12.94 6.09 32.47
N LEU A 71 13.42 7.34 32.50
CA LEU A 71 13.01 8.38 31.55
C LEU A 71 13.39 8.04 30.09
N TYR A 72 14.59 7.47 29.89
CA TYR A 72 15.03 7.06 28.57
C TYR A 72 14.31 5.81 28.07
N VAL A 73 14.05 4.87 28.98
CA VAL A 73 13.26 3.67 28.68
C VAL A 73 11.85 4.07 28.24
N GLU A 74 11.19 4.95 29.00
CA GLU A 74 9.85 5.44 28.67
C GLU A 74 9.82 6.16 27.31
N ARG A 75 10.81 7.02 27.02
CA ARG A 75 10.91 7.70 25.73
C ARG A 75 11.04 6.72 24.57
N ILE A 76 11.94 5.74 24.70
CA ILE A 76 12.14 4.72 23.66
C ILE A 76 10.89 3.86 23.50
N GLN A 77 10.20 3.50 24.58
CA GLN A 77 8.94 2.77 24.52
C GLN A 77 7.86 3.54 23.75
N LYS A 78 7.70 4.84 24.02
CA LYS A 78 6.75 5.70 23.31
C LYS A 78 7.03 5.74 21.80
N LEU A 79 8.29 5.87 21.41
CA LEU A 79 8.70 5.86 20.00
C LEU A 79 8.44 4.50 19.34
N ARG A 80 8.74 3.41 20.04
CA ARG A 80 8.44 2.04 19.55
C ARG A 80 6.96 1.79 19.41
N TRP A 81 6.14 2.28 20.35
CA TRP A 81 4.69 2.17 20.25
C TRP A 81 4.16 2.93 19.05
N ARG A 82 4.63 4.15 18.83
CA ARG A 82 4.25 4.96 17.67
C ARG A 82 4.67 4.33 16.34
N SER A 83 5.87 3.75 16.28
CA SER A 83 6.32 2.99 15.10
C SER A 83 5.44 1.78 14.83
N ALA A 84 5.03 1.04 15.87
CA ALA A 84 4.12 -0.10 15.73
C ALA A 84 2.72 0.33 15.23
N GLU A 85 2.19 1.45 15.72
CA GLU A 85 0.90 2.00 15.29
C GLU A 85 0.93 2.42 13.81
N ILE A 86 2.01 3.08 13.37
CA ILE A 86 2.23 3.41 11.97
C ILE A 86 2.33 2.13 11.11
N GLY A 87 3.08 1.12 11.57
CA GLY A 87 3.19 -0.17 10.91
C GLY A 87 1.85 -0.89 10.76
N ALA A 88 1.00 -0.86 11.81
CA ALA A 88 -0.36 -1.38 11.74
C ALA A 88 -1.22 -0.62 10.72
N GLY A 89 -1.08 0.71 10.66
CA GLY A 89 -1.73 1.56 9.65
C GLY A 89 -1.36 1.15 8.22
N PHE A 90 -0.10 0.84 7.97
CA PHE A 90 0.36 0.35 6.67
C PHE A 90 -0.21 -1.01 6.31
N GLN A 91 -0.21 -1.96 7.24
CA GLN A 91 -0.81 -3.28 7.03
C GLN A 91 -2.30 -3.15 6.69
N PHE A 92 -3.01 -2.29 7.40
CA PHE A 92 -4.42 -2.01 7.11
C PHE A 92 -4.63 -1.43 5.71
N LEU A 93 -3.80 -0.44 5.30
CA LEU A 93 -3.87 0.10 3.94
C LEU A 93 -3.63 -0.97 2.87
N GLY A 94 -2.73 -1.92 3.12
CA GLY A 94 -2.44 -3.03 2.22
C GLY A 94 -3.60 -4.01 2.06
N LEU A 95 -4.48 -4.12 3.05
CA LEU A 95 -5.64 -5.01 3.02
C LEU A 95 -6.85 -4.41 2.30
N ILE A 96 -7.00 -3.08 2.31
CA ILE A 96 -8.14 -2.38 1.69
C ILE A 96 -8.37 -2.81 0.23
N PRO A 97 -7.37 -2.85 -0.66
CA PRO A 97 -7.56 -3.25 -2.04
C PRO A 97 -8.20 -4.63 -2.18
N LYS A 98 -7.81 -5.58 -1.34
CA LYS A 98 -8.37 -6.93 -1.35
C LYS A 98 -9.89 -6.92 -1.20
N TYR A 99 -10.37 -6.32 -0.13
CA TYR A 99 -11.80 -6.31 0.17
C TYR A 99 -12.61 -5.49 -0.83
N VAL A 100 -12.04 -4.38 -1.32
CA VAL A 100 -12.71 -3.56 -2.34
C VAL A 100 -12.85 -4.31 -3.65
N PHE A 101 -11.82 -5.01 -4.12
CA PHE A 101 -11.91 -5.82 -5.34
C PHE A 101 -12.83 -7.03 -5.17
N GLU A 102 -12.83 -7.68 -4.02
CA GLU A 102 -13.73 -8.78 -3.71
C GLU A 102 -15.19 -8.33 -3.72
N ALA A 103 -15.51 -7.23 -3.07
CA ALA A 103 -16.85 -6.63 -3.12
C ALA A 103 -17.22 -6.20 -4.54
N ALA A 104 -16.30 -5.61 -5.30
CA ALA A 104 -16.52 -5.20 -6.67
C ALA A 104 -16.80 -6.38 -7.61
N LEU A 105 -16.13 -7.52 -7.39
CA LEU A 105 -16.38 -8.73 -8.16
C LEU A 105 -17.80 -9.25 -7.93
N ILE A 106 -18.25 -9.25 -6.67
CA ILE A 106 -19.61 -9.65 -6.32
C ILE A 106 -20.63 -8.70 -6.95
N VAL A 107 -20.47 -7.40 -6.77
CA VAL A 107 -21.37 -6.37 -7.34
C VAL A 107 -21.37 -6.42 -8.87
N GLY A 108 -20.19 -6.61 -9.49
CA GLY A 108 -20.06 -6.76 -10.94
C GLY A 108 -20.77 -8.00 -11.47
N ALA A 109 -20.66 -9.13 -10.77
CA ALA A 109 -21.34 -10.37 -11.12
C ALA A 109 -22.88 -10.22 -11.03
N PHE A 110 -23.37 -9.60 -9.96
CA PHE A 110 -24.81 -9.31 -9.82
C PHE A 110 -25.31 -8.34 -10.91
N GLY A 111 -24.56 -7.27 -11.20
CA GLY A 111 -24.90 -6.33 -12.26
C GLY A 111 -24.98 -7.00 -13.64
N LEU A 112 -24.04 -7.86 -13.95
CA LEU A 112 -24.06 -8.65 -15.18
C LEU A 112 -25.22 -9.65 -15.18
N ALA A 113 -25.49 -10.34 -14.08
CA ALA A 113 -26.60 -11.26 -13.96
C ALA A 113 -27.93 -10.55 -14.28
N ILE A 114 -28.21 -9.45 -13.61
CA ILE A 114 -29.43 -8.66 -13.81
C ILE A 114 -29.53 -8.19 -15.28
N SER A 115 -28.46 -7.63 -15.82
CA SER A 115 -28.44 -7.16 -17.22
C SER A 115 -28.71 -8.29 -18.23
N GLN A 116 -28.14 -9.48 -18.01
CA GLN A 116 -28.34 -10.61 -18.91
C GLN A 116 -29.70 -11.27 -18.76
N PHE A 117 -30.25 -11.36 -17.55
CA PHE A 117 -31.61 -11.87 -17.33
C PHE A 117 -32.69 -11.01 -17.99
N LEU A 118 -32.44 -9.71 -18.17
CA LEU A 118 -33.35 -8.79 -18.84
C LEU A 118 -33.29 -8.86 -20.37
N THR A 119 -32.16 -9.35 -20.94
CA THR A 119 -31.88 -9.24 -22.37
C THR A 119 -31.67 -10.58 -23.10
N LYS A 120 -31.39 -11.66 -22.38
CA LYS A 120 -31.05 -12.98 -22.97
C LYS A 120 -31.70 -14.14 -22.22
N ASP A 121 -31.55 -15.34 -22.80
CA ASP A 121 -32.01 -16.59 -22.20
C ASP A 121 -31.20 -16.95 -20.95
N VAL A 122 -31.85 -17.55 -19.96
CA VAL A 122 -31.30 -17.91 -18.63
C VAL A 122 -30.01 -18.71 -18.74
N THR A 123 -29.95 -19.64 -19.71
CA THR A 123 -28.77 -20.52 -19.88
C THR A 123 -27.54 -19.73 -20.32
N ALA A 124 -27.71 -18.75 -21.22
CA ALA A 124 -26.63 -17.87 -21.67
C ALA A 124 -26.17 -16.94 -20.54
N ALA A 125 -27.10 -16.42 -19.72
CA ALA A 125 -26.79 -15.55 -18.60
C ALA A 125 -25.90 -16.24 -17.55
N VAL A 126 -26.21 -17.48 -17.18
CA VAL A 126 -25.40 -18.28 -16.23
C VAL A 126 -23.97 -18.50 -16.76
N GLY A 127 -23.82 -18.83 -18.06
CA GLY A 127 -22.52 -19.01 -18.68
C GLY A 127 -21.64 -17.75 -18.61
N ILE A 128 -22.21 -16.59 -18.91
CA ILE A 128 -21.52 -15.29 -18.88
C ILE A 128 -21.08 -14.92 -17.46
N VAL A 129 -21.95 -15.08 -16.47
CA VAL A 129 -21.60 -14.82 -15.06
C VAL A 129 -20.50 -15.77 -14.58
N ALA A 130 -20.54 -17.05 -14.95
CA ALA A 130 -19.52 -18.01 -14.60
C ALA A 130 -18.15 -17.63 -15.20
N VAL A 131 -18.10 -17.24 -16.49
CA VAL A 131 -16.87 -16.76 -17.15
C VAL A 131 -16.35 -15.50 -16.48
N PHE A 132 -17.21 -14.55 -16.12
CA PHE A 132 -16.82 -13.33 -15.41
C PHE A 132 -16.20 -13.64 -14.04
N LEU A 133 -16.80 -14.53 -13.26
CA LEU A 133 -16.29 -14.93 -11.95
C LEU A 133 -14.92 -15.63 -12.07
N VAL A 134 -14.77 -16.55 -13.02
CA VAL A 134 -13.49 -17.23 -13.28
C VAL A 134 -12.41 -16.25 -13.75
N ALA A 135 -12.75 -15.36 -14.67
CA ALA A 135 -11.82 -14.33 -15.13
C ALA A 135 -11.44 -13.35 -14.00
N GLY A 136 -12.42 -12.87 -13.25
CA GLY A 136 -12.22 -11.99 -12.11
C GLY A 136 -11.31 -12.61 -11.04
N SER A 137 -11.55 -13.87 -10.68
CA SER A 137 -10.72 -14.58 -9.70
C SER A 137 -9.25 -14.72 -10.13
N ARG A 138 -8.96 -14.73 -11.42
CA ARG A 138 -7.58 -14.78 -11.95
C ARG A 138 -6.93 -13.40 -12.13
N VAL A 139 -7.70 -12.38 -12.51
CA VAL A 139 -7.21 -11.02 -12.70
C VAL A 139 -6.97 -10.32 -11.37
N MET A 140 -7.81 -10.60 -10.37
CA MET A 140 -7.75 -10.00 -9.04
C MET A 140 -6.38 -10.10 -8.36
N PRO A 141 -5.70 -11.26 -8.28
CA PRO A 141 -4.37 -11.34 -7.67
C PRO A 141 -3.31 -10.48 -8.38
N ALA A 142 -3.41 -10.34 -9.70
CA ALA A 142 -2.50 -9.50 -10.48
C ALA A 142 -2.69 -8.01 -10.18
N LEU A 143 -3.94 -7.54 -10.13
CA LEU A 143 -4.26 -6.16 -9.77
C LEU A 143 -3.86 -5.84 -8.33
N MET A 144 -4.07 -6.77 -7.41
CA MET A 144 -3.67 -6.62 -6.00
C MET A 144 -2.15 -6.47 -5.87
N ARG A 145 -1.36 -7.29 -6.57
CA ARG A 145 0.10 -7.17 -6.57
C ARG A 145 0.55 -5.80 -7.06
N LEU A 146 -0.01 -5.32 -8.18
CA LEU A 146 0.29 -3.99 -8.70
C LEU A 146 -0.01 -2.88 -7.70
N GLN A 147 -1.14 -2.95 -7.00
CA GLN A 147 -1.53 -1.95 -6.01
C GLN A 147 -0.66 -1.98 -4.76
N VAL A 148 -0.39 -3.17 -4.21
CA VAL A 148 0.48 -3.33 -3.05
C VAL A 148 1.90 -2.85 -3.38
N THR A 149 2.44 -3.23 -4.54
CA THR A 149 3.77 -2.76 -4.98
C THR A 149 3.81 -1.25 -5.14
N SER A 150 2.79 -0.64 -5.73
CA SER A 150 2.69 0.83 -5.86
C SER A 150 2.65 1.54 -4.50
N LEU A 151 1.95 0.96 -3.51
CA LEU A 151 1.93 1.48 -2.14
C LEU A 151 3.30 1.36 -1.47
N THR A 152 3.98 0.23 -1.62
CA THR A 152 5.32 0.00 -1.07
C THR A 152 6.35 0.97 -1.64
N ILE A 153 6.33 1.23 -2.96
CA ILE A 153 7.21 2.23 -3.59
C ILE A 153 6.99 3.60 -2.96
N ARG A 154 5.74 4.03 -2.80
CA ARG A 154 5.42 5.33 -2.19
C ARG A 154 5.82 5.43 -0.72
N GLN A 155 5.79 4.32 0.02
CA GLN A 155 6.30 4.25 1.39
C GLN A 155 7.81 4.49 1.45
N SER A 156 8.55 3.91 0.51
CA SER A 156 10.02 3.96 0.47
C SER A 156 10.56 5.27 -0.11
N GLU A 157 9.71 6.12 -0.71
CA GLU A 157 10.12 7.35 -1.38
C GLU A 157 10.75 8.36 -0.40
N ALA A 158 10.14 8.58 0.76
CA ALA A 158 10.65 9.53 1.74
C ALA A 158 11.98 9.11 2.39
N PRO A 159 12.17 7.86 2.82
CA PRO A 159 13.49 7.38 3.29
C PRO A 159 14.57 7.44 2.20
N ALA A 160 14.24 7.07 0.96
CA ALA A 160 15.18 7.07 -0.15
C ALA A 160 15.67 8.48 -0.51
N GLN A 161 14.77 9.47 -0.55
CA GLN A 161 15.14 10.87 -0.81
C GLN A 161 16.10 11.41 0.25
N ARG A 162 15.88 11.09 1.53
CA ARG A 162 16.79 11.53 2.61
C ARG A 162 18.15 10.87 2.53
N ALA A 163 18.22 9.58 2.21
CA ALA A 163 19.49 8.88 2.02
C ALA A 163 20.30 9.49 0.85
N THR A 164 19.62 9.84 -0.23
CA THR A 164 20.25 10.45 -1.40
C THR A 164 20.74 11.88 -1.10
N SER A 165 19.96 12.69 -0.39
CA SER A 165 20.37 14.05 -0.02
C SER A 165 21.60 14.02 0.90
N LEU A 166 21.63 13.09 1.85
CA LEU A 166 22.77 12.92 2.76
C LEU A 166 24.02 12.47 2.01
N ALA A 167 23.89 11.59 1.03
CA ALA A 167 25.01 11.15 0.20
C ALA A 167 25.58 12.30 -0.65
N VAL A 168 24.72 13.15 -1.21
CA VAL A 168 25.13 14.35 -1.97
C VAL A 168 25.83 15.37 -1.08
N ASP A 169 25.30 15.60 0.13
CA ASP A 169 25.92 16.51 1.09
C ASP A 169 27.30 16.04 1.55
N LEU A 170 27.48 14.74 1.75
CA LEU A 170 28.78 14.16 2.11
C LEU A 170 29.79 14.26 0.95
N ASP A 171 29.35 14.04 -0.27
CA ASP A 171 30.21 14.12 -1.47
C ASP A 171 30.65 15.58 -1.72
N SER A 172 29.73 16.52 -1.60
CA SER A 172 30.03 17.97 -1.72
C SER A 172 30.92 18.50 -0.60
N GLY A 173 30.86 17.92 0.60
CA GLY A 173 31.74 18.26 1.72
C GLY A 173 33.18 17.71 1.57
N HIS A 174 33.38 16.69 0.76
CA HIS A 174 34.70 16.08 0.54
C HIS A 174 35.53 16.85 -0.50
N ASP A 175 34.89 17.56 -1.42
CA ASP A 175 35.57 18.36 -2.46
C ASP A 175 36.05 19.75 -1.94
N GLY A 176 35.81 20.07 -0.67
CA GLY A 176 36.11 21.37 -0.07
C GLY A 176 37.39 21.46 0.79
N HIS A 177 38.22 20.40 0.88
CA HIS A 177 39.52 20.48 1.57
C HIS A 177 40.67 20.37 0.58
N PRO A 178 41.48 21.44 0.42
CA PRO A 178 42.76 21.37 -0.29
C PRO A 178 43.82 20.60 0.52
#